data_e0697bf06b2a6a0bcf26160bd6835b6e
#
_entry.id   e0697bf06b2a6a0bcf26160bd6835b6e
#
_cell.length_a   1.000
_cell.length_b   1.000
_cell.length_c   1.000
_cell.angle_alpha   90.00
_cell.angle_beta   90.00
_cell.angle_gamma   90.00
#
_symmetry.space_group_name_H-M   'P 1'
#
loop_
_entity.id
_entity.type
_entity.pdbx_description
1 polymer ?
#
loop_
_entity_poly.entity_id
_entity_poly.type
_entity_poly.pdbx_seq_one_letter_code
_entity_poly.pdbx_strand_id
1 'polypeptide(L)'
;MPGAMSGHPFLYDIYIMNRILIIILLLTCTVSHAQPPETVQHLGSTITTYGRKIISDKGSIWLTGEFNGELITDTQTDLTSALPTVFVARYSVEGIREHLSMIENESQVRSAVTDENGTLWLLTGTDGNEKLYSISPKGVLSAPMSFAEHMDLILKDFVLLDHTLYLCGNSEEQYFLAAYSMSGEQLWKISESEDASASAE
;
A
#
# COMPACT_ATOMS: atom_id res chain seq x y z
N MET A 1 -75.70 12.72 -37.36
CA MET A 1 -75.29 12.71 -35.94
C MET A 1 -73.83 12.24 -35.87
N PRO A 2 -72.85 13.04 -35.51
CA PRO A 2 -71.48 12.57 -35.36
C PRO A 2 -71.26 12.10 -33.93
N GLY A 3 -70.80 10.84 -33.82
CA GLY A 3 -70.45 10.25 -32.53
C GLY A 3 -69.18 10.85 -31.94
N ALA A 4 -69.27 11.32 -30.69
CA ALA A 4 -68.13 11.81 -29.93
C ALA A 4 -67.21 10.62 -29.54
N MET A 5 -65.96 10.67 -30.00
CA MET A 5 -64.89 9.79 -29.49
C MET A 5 -64.50 10.24 -28.08
N SER A 6 -64.87 9.48 -27.07
CA SER A 6 -64.39 9.65 -25.72
C SER A 6 -62.96 9.20 -25.68
N GLY A 7 -62.01 10.13 -25.79
CA GLY A 7 -60.59 9.85 -25.55
C GLY A 7 -60.38 9.44 -24.07
N HIS A 8 -59.75 8.30 -23.86
CA HIS A 8 -59.44 7.78 -22.52
C HIS A 8 -58.41 8.67 -21.79
N PRO A 9 -58.80 9.37 -20.73
CA PRO A 9 -57.87 10.23 -19.98
C PRO A 9 -56.78 9.39 -19.23
N PHE A 10 -57.02 8.11 -19.03
CA PHE A 10 -56.18 7.22 -18.26
C PHE A 10 -54.76 6.97 -18.86
N LEU A 11 -54.64 6.98 -20.18
CA LEU A 11 -53.35 6.77 -20.86
C LEU A 11 -52.43 7.97 -20.79
N TYR A 12 -53.00 9.19 -20.67
CA TYR A 12 -52.23 10.43 -20.58
C TYR A 12 -51.58 10.58 -19.20
N ASP A 13 -52.28 10.19 -18.13
CA ASP A 13 -51.76 10.24 -16.77
C ASP A 13 -50.61 9.25 -16.53
N ILE A 14 -50.68 8.06 -17.12
CA ILE A 14 -49.60 7.05 -17.04
C ILE A 14 -48.32 7.54 -17.77
N TYR A 15 -48.49 8.22 -18.90
CA TYR A 15 -47.36 8.79 -19.66
C TYR A 15 -46.65 9.90 -18.92
N ILE A 16 -47.39 10.79 -18.27
CA ILE A 16 -46.84 11.89 -17.46
C ILE A 16 -46.15 11.32 -16.21
N MET A 17 -46.76 10.39 -15.50
CA MET A 17 -46.16 9.75 -14.32
C MET A 17 -44.83 9.05 -14.65
N ASN A 18 -44.75 8.32 -15.77
CA ASN A 18 -43.49 7.67 -16.18
C ASN A 18 -42.39 8.71 -16.53
N ARG A 19 -42.72 9.84 -17.14
CA ARG A 19 -41.73 10.89 -17.40
C ARG A 19 -41.24 11.57 -16.14
N ILE A 20 -42.11 11.81 -15.16
CA ILE A 20 -41.77 12.40 -13.87
C ILE A 20 -40.88 11.44 -13.08
N LEU A 21 -41.19 10.14 -13.11
CA LEU A 21 -40.38 9.10 -12.43
C LEU A 21 -38.97 8.99 -13.05
N ILE A 22 -38.84 9.06 -14.38
CA ILE A 22 -37.56 9.06 -15.07
C ILE A 22 -36.73 10.31 -14.73
N ILE A 23 -37.35 11.47 -14.65
CA ILE A 23 -36.67 12.73 -14.29
C ILE A 23 -36.19 12.68 -12.85
N ILE A 24 -36.97 12.13 -11.91
CA ILE A 24 -36.57 11.95 -10.52
C ILE A 24 -35.42 10.97 -10.43
N LEU A 25 -35.44 9.84 -11.18
CA LEU A 25 -34.38 8.85 -11.22
C LEU A 25 -33.08 9.43 -11.80
N LEU A 26 -33.18 10.26 -12.85
CA LEU A 26 -32.03 10.97 -13.42
C LEU A 26 -31.46 12.04 -12.47
N LEU A 27 -32.31 12.76 -11.74
CA LEU A 27 -31.84 13.73 -10.72
C LEU A 27 -31.16 13.04 -9.52
N THR A 28 -31.63 11.86 -9.12
CA THR A 28 -30.97 11.11 -8.02
C THR A 28 -29.64 10.47 -8.46
N CYS A 29 -29.45 10.12 -9.74
CA CYS A 29 -28.17 9.63 -10.27
C CYS A 29 -27.10 10.71 -10.39
N THR A 30 -27.44 11.99 -10.46
CA THR A 30 -26.45 13.07 -10.61
C THR A 30 -25.89 13.56 -9.27
N VAL A 31 -26.37 13.08 -8.13
CA VAL A 31 -25.88 13.44 -6.79
C VAL A 31 -24.92 12.39 -6.23
N SER A 32 -24.24 11.66 -7.09
CA SER A 32 -22.97 11.04 -6.71
C SER A 32 -21.94 12.17 -6.64
N HIS A 33 -22.01 12.96 -5.59
CA HIS A 33 -20.96 13.90 -5.26
C HIS A 33 -19.74 13.05 -4.94
N ALA A 34 -18.74 13.08 -5.82
CA ALA A 34 -17.37 12.94 -5.36
C ALA A 34 -17.19 14.09 -4.35
N GLN A 35 -17.38 13.81 -3.07
CA GLN A 35 -16.97 14.77 -2.04
C GLN A 35 -15.51 15.06 -2.32
N PRO A 36 -15.11 16.33 -2.46
CA PRO A 36 -13.69 16.65 -2.46
C PRO A 36 -13.14 16.07 -1.15
N PRO A 37 -11.94 15.51 -1.15
CA PRO A 37 -11.32 15.00 0.08
C PRO A 37 -11.37 16.15 1.08
N GLU A 38 -12.18 16.02 2.13
CA GLU A 38 -12.46 17.07 3.10
C GLU A 38 -11.23 17.44 3.93
N THR A 39 -10.17 16.62 3.85
CA THR A 39 -8.92 16.86 4.58
C THR A 39 -7.73 16.37 3.76
N VAL A 40 -6.92 17.30 3.32
CA VAL A 40 -5.54 17.00 2.91
C VAL A 40 -4.74 16.89 4.21
N GLN A 41 -4.45 15.67 4.64
CA GLN A 41 -3.55 15.47 5.78
C GLN A 41 -2.12 15.70 5.31
N HIS A 42 -1.41 16.61 5.95
CA HIS A 42 0.00 16.85 5.70
C HIS A 42 0.83 15.95 6.60
N LEU A 43 1.69 15.14 5.98
CA LEU A 43 2.74 14.44 6.67
C LEU A 43 4.07 15.08 6.27
N GLY A 44 4.72 15.73 7.21
CA GLY A 44 6.00 16.39 6.97
C GLY A 44 6.93 16.24 8.16
N SER A 45 8.19 16.61 8.03
CA SER A 45 9.10 16.66 9.16
C SER A 45 9.85 17.99 9.22
N THR A 46 10.45 18.27 10.38
CA THR A 46 11.24 19.50 10.58
C THR A 46 12.55 19.51 9.82
N ILE A 47 13.06 18.35 9.37
CA ILE A 47 14.31 18.24 8.64
C ILE A 47 14.06 17.65 7.25
N THR A 48 13.73 16.35 7.17
CA THR A 48 13.45 15.68 5.89
C THR A 48 12.38 14.60 6.05
N THR A 49 11.52 14.46 5.02
CA THR A 49 10.55 13.37 4.92
C THR A 49 10.48 12.89 3.48
N TYR A 50 10.53 11.59 3.30
CA TYR A 50 10.37 10.93 2.00
C TYR A 50 9.31 9.85 2.09
N GLY A 51 8.22 9.97 1.33
CA GLY A 51 7.33 8.84 1.04
C GLY A 51 8.01 7.87 0.07
N ARG A 52 8.02 6.59 0.39
CA ARG A 52 8.68 5.56 -0.43
C ARG A 52 7.70 4.62 -1.10
N LYS A 53 6.72 4.13 -0.36
CA LYS A 53 5.73 3.17 -0.88
C LYS A 53 4.33 3.54 -0.43
N ILE A 54 3.38 3.36 -1.32
CA ILE A 54 1.94 3.42 -1.05
C ILE A 54 1.37 2.07 -1.49
N ILE A 55 0.71 1.38 -0.58
CA ILE A 55 0.11 0.07 -0.82
C ILE A 55 -1.37 0.15 -0.44
N SER A 56 -2.25 -0.20 -1.35
CA SER A 56 -3.69 -0.31 -1.06
C SER A 56 -4.05 -1.75 -0.69
N ASP A 57 -4.85 -1.91 0.35
CA ASP A 57 -5.36 -3.19 0.78
C ASP A 57 -6.76 -3.06 1.36
N LYS A 58 -7.73 -3.80 0.82
CA LYS A 58 -9.10 -4.05 1.34
C LYS A 58 -9.76 -2.87 2.07
N GLY A 59 -9.69 -1.68 1.49
CA GLY A 59 -10.29 -0.47 2.08
C GLY A 59 -9.36 0.29 3.02
N SER A 60 -8.07 0.02 3.00
CA SER A 60 -7.03 0.76 3.72
C SER A 60 -5.87 1.09 2.80
N ILE A 61 -5.09 2.09 3.19
CA ILE A 61 -3.89 2.54 2.49
C ILE A 61 -2.75 2.56 3.48
N TRP A 62 -1.69 1.80 3.18
CA TRP A 62 -0.43 1.89 3.89
C TRP A 62 0.49 2.88 3.18
N LEU A 63 1.08 3.78 3.94
CA LEU A 63 2.13 4.70 3.51
C LEU A 63 3.38 4.41 4.33
N THR A 64 4.50 4.17 3.66
CA THR A 64 5.80 4.02 4.31
C THR A 64 6.80 4.99 3.74
N GLY A 65 7.77 5.37 4.56
CA GLY A 65 8.81 6.28 4.14
C GLY A 65 9.85 6.48 5.23
N GLU A 66 10.62 7.54 5.06
CA GLU A 66 11.72 7.89 5.95
C GLU A 66 11.55 9.32 6.42
N PHE A 67 11.92 9.60 7.67
CA PHE A 67 11.94 10.95 8.21
C PHE A 67 13.14 11.15 9.12
N ASN A 68 13.48 12.42 9.33
CA ASN A 68 14.45 12.86 10.33
C ASN A 68 13.90 14.12 11.02
N GLY A 69 14.15 14.28 12.31
CA GLY A 69 13.56 15.33 13.11
C GLY A 69 12.20 14.95 13.68
N GLU A 70 11.28 15.91 13.70
CA GLU A 70 9.92 15.71 14.20
C GLU A 70 9.00 15.44 13.01
N LEU A 71 8.34 14.29 12.99
CA LEU A 71 7.29 13.97 12.03
C LEU A 71 5.99 14.63 12.50
N ILE A 72 5.49 15.53 11.68
CA ILE A 72 4.33 16.37 11.99
C ILE A 72 3.18 15.96 11.08
N THR A 73 2.02 15.69 11.68
CA THR A 73 0.78 15.54 10.95
C THR A 73 -0.16 16.68 11.33
N ASP A 74 -0.65 17.38 10.32
CA ASP A 74 -1.46 18.61 10.49
C ASP A 74 -0.73 19.66 11.33
N THR A 75 -0.99 19.74 12.64
CA THR A 75 -0.39 20.72 13.53
C THR A 75 0.30 20.12 14.75
N GLN A 76 0.41 18.80 14.81
CA GLN A 76 0.92 18.09 15.97
C GLN A 76 2.15 17.26 15.61
N THR A 77 3.19 17.32 16.44
CA THR A 77 4.32 16.38 16.38
C THR A 77 3.86 15.02 16.88
N ASP A 78 3.95 14.01 16.03
CA ASP A 78 3.53 12.64 16.35
C ASP A 78 4.71 11.72 16.67
N LEU A 79 5.81 11.88 15.96
CA LEU A 79 7.03 11.08 16.13
C LEU A 79 8.27 11.98 16.14
N THR A 80 9.31 11.57 16.81
CA THR A 80 10.60 12.28 16.85
C THR A 80 11.75 11.30 16.69
N SER A 81 12.70 11.61 15.81
CA SER A 81 13.94 10.86 15.64
C SER A 81 15.11 11.77 15.32
N ALA A 82 16.23 11.58 15.99
CA ALA A 82 17.47 12.32 15.74
C ALA A 82 18.23 11.80 14.50
N LEU A 83 17.89 10.63 14.00
CA LEU A 83 18.50 9.97 12.84
C LEU A 83 17.43 9.66 11.79
N PRO A 84 17.81 9.47 10.53
CA PRO A 84 16.88 8.96 9.52
C PRO A 84 16.22 7.68 10.02
N THR A 85 14.90 7.64 10.02
CA THR A 85 14.11 6.56 10.60
C THR A 85 12.93 6.24 9.71
N VAL A 86 12.61 4.97 9.59
CA VAL A 86 11.45 4.52 8.82
C VAL A 86 10.16 4.79 9.61
N PHE A 87 9.18 5.38 8.92
CA PHE A 87 7.81 5.49 9.44
C PHE A 87 6.85 4.61 8.66
N VAL A 88 5.79 4.21 9.32
CA VAL A 88 4.67 3.46 8.76
C VAL A 88 3.36 4.11 9.21
N ALA A 89 2.53 4.48 8.27
CA ALA A 89 1.21 5.01 8.54
C ALA A 89 0.15 4.17 7.83
N ARG A 90 -1.02 4.03 8.44
CA ARG A 90 -2.19 3.40 7.84
C ARG A 90 -3.35 4.37 7.86
N TYR A 91 -4.04 4.45 6.73
CA TYR A 91 -5.21 5.30 6.53
C TYR A 91 -6.39 4.46 6.05
N SER A 92 -7.60 4.83 6.44
CA SER A 92 -8.82 4.37 5.77
C SER A 92 -8.92 4.98 4.36
N VAL A 93 -9.85 4.48 3.55
CA VAL A 93 -10.13 5.05 2.21
C VAL A 93 -10.71 6.47 2.28
N GLU A 94 -11.28 6.85 3.42
CA GLU A 94 -11.76 8.21 3.69
C GLU A 94 -10.61 9.16 4.09
N GLY A 95 -9.37 8.67 4.17
CA GLY A 95 -8.20 9.45 4.55
C GLY A 95 -8.02 9.61 6.06
N ILE A 96 -8.76 8.87 6.88
CA ILE A 96 -8.60 8.92 8.35
C ILE A 96 -7.38 8.08 8.73
N ARG A 97 -6.45 8.69 9.45
CA ARG A 97 -5.28 7.97 9.97
C ARG A 97 -5.69 7.01 11.08
N GLU A 98 -5.44 5.73 10.86
CA GLU A 98 -5.74 4.64 11.81
C GLU A 98 -4.52 4.25 12.64
N HIS A 99 -3.33 4.40 12.06
CA HIS A 99 -2.06 4.03 12.70
C HIS A 99 -0.92 4.92 12.21
N LEU A 100 0.03 5.21 13.11
CA LEU A 100 1.32 5.81 12.80
C LEU A 100 2.35 5.29 13.80
N SER A 101 3.45 4.78 13.30
CA SER A 101 4.59 4.32 14.11
C SER A 101 5.89 4.52 13.37
N MET A 102 7.01 4.39 14.07
CA MET A 102 8.34 4.30 13.50
C MET A 102 8.96 2.94 13.79
N ILE A 103 9.91 2.53 12.95
CA ILE A 103 10.73 1.36 13.14
C ILE A 103 12.12 1.87 13.53
N GLU A 104 12.44 1.73 14.81
CA GLU A 104 13.70 2.21 15.36
C GLU A 104 14.91 1.50 14.73
N ASN A 105 15.98 2.24 14.53
CA ASN A 105 17.24 1.78 13.94
C ASN A 105 17.13 1.31 12.48
N GLU A 106 16.03 1.62 11.80
CA GLU A 106 15.87 1.40 10.37
C GLU A 106 15.82 2.75 9.65
N SER A 107 16.67 2.91 8.64
CA SER A 107 16.86 4.21 7.98
C SER A 107 16.36 4.25 6.53
N GLN A 108 16.02 3.10 5.95
CA GLN A 108 15.66 3.00 4.55
C GLN A 108 14.56 1.96 4.31
N VAL A 109 13.55 2.34 3.53
CA VAL A 109 12.54 1.45 2.98
C VAL A 109 12.99 0.96 1.61
N ARG A 110 13.03 -0.35 1.40
CA ARG A 110 13.35 -0.96 0.11
C ARG A 110 12.10 -1.44 -0.62
N SER A 111 11.33 -2.28 0.02
CA SER A 111 10.11 -2.81 -0.57
C SER A 111 9.02 -3.02 0.48
N ALA A 112 7.77 -3.05 0.03
CA ALA A 112 6.62 -3.28 0.89
C ALA A 112 5.48 -3.93 0.10
N VAL A 113 4.83 -4.90 0.72
CA VAL A 113 3.63 -5.57 0.19
C VAL A 113 2.66 -5.87 1.32
N THR A 114 1.39 -6.11 1.00
CA THR A 114 0.41 -6.62 1.96
C THR A 114 0.06 -8.07 1.65
N ASP A 115 -0.20 -8.86 2.71
CA ASP A 115 -0.73 -10.21 2.56
C ASP A 115 -2.28 -10.20 2.49
N GLU A 116 -2.86 -11.38 2.33
CA GLU A 116 -4.32 -11.57 2.26
C GLU A 116 -5.07 -11.17 3.54
N ASN A 117 -4.38 -11.06 4.69
CA ASN A 117 -4.92 -10.64 5.97
C ASN A 117 -4.79 -9.13 6.22
N GLY A 118 -4.19 -8.39 5.26
CA GLY A 118 -3.90 -6.97 5.39
C GLY A 118 -2.69 -6.64 6.24
N THR A 119 -1.84 -7.63 6.57
CA THR A 119 -0.56 -7.42 7.23
C THR A 119 0.41 -6.79 6.25
N LEU A 120 0.99 -5.67 6.60
CA LEU A 120 2.08 -5.06 5.83
C LEU A 120 3.38 -5.81 6.10
N TRP A 121 4.03 -6.26 5.04
CA TRP A 121 5.39 -6.77 5.04
C TRP A 121 6.31 -5.71 4.48
N LEU A 122 7.37 -5.38 5.21
CA LEU A 122 8.25 -4.25 4.93
C LEU A 122 9.71 -4.67 4.98
N LEU A 123 10.39 -4.59 3.85
CA LEU A 123 11.83 -4.77 3.75
C LEU A 123 12.51 -3.41 3.99
N THR A 124 13.36 -3.36 5.00
CA THR A 124 14.11 -2.17 5.40
C THR A 124 15.60 -2.44 5.43
N GLY A 125 16.40 -1.41 5.64
CA GLY A 125 17.83 -1.51 5.86
C GLY A 125 18.69 -1.06 4.70
N THR A 126 19.99 -1.03 4.97
CA THR A 126 21.04 -0.72 3.99
C THR A 126 21.70 -2.01 3.49
N ASP A 127 22.46 -1.89 2.41
CA ASP A 127 23.09 -3.01 1.74
C ASP A 127 23.84 -3.94 2.72
N GLY A 128 23.45 -5.21 2.72
CA GLY A 128 24.00 -6.26 3.59
C GLY A 128 23.47 -6.27 5.04
N ASN A 129 22.49 -5.43 5.37
CA ASN A 129 21.84 -5.40 6.68
C ASN A 129 20.32 -5.21 6.55
N GLU A 130 19.75 -5.92 5.60
CA GLU A 130 18.31 -5.86 5.37
C GLU A 130 17.56 -6.72 6.36
N LYS A 131 16.39 -6.24 6.73
CA LYS A 131 15.45 -6.90 7.65
C LYS A 131 14.04 -6.83 7.10
N LEU A 132 13.30 -7.90 7.28
CA LEU A 132 11.89 -7.96 6.94
C LEU A 132 11.05 -7.88 8.20
N TYR A 133 10.18 -6.89 8.26
CA TYR A 133 9.20 -6.71 9.33
C TYR A 133 7.81 -7.07 8.85
N SER A 134 6.96 -7.55 9.75
CA SER A 134 5.52 -7.59 9.52
C SER A 134 4.81 -6.66 10.50
N ILE A 135 3.79 -5.97 10.00
CA ILE A 135 2.97 -5.03 10.79
C ILE A 135 1.52 -5.41 10.58
N SER A 136 0.88 -5.87 11.65
CA SER A 136 -0.53 -6.27 11.58
C SER A 136 -1.44 -5.08 11.24
N PRO A 137 -2.68 -5.30 10.77
CA PRO A 137 -3.65 -4.22 10.54
C PRO A 137 -3.93 -3.35 11.79
N LYS A 138 -3.63 -3.86 12.97
CA LYS A 138 -3.75 -3.12 14.25
C LYS A 138 -2.48 -2.34 14.63
N GLY A 139 -1.47 -2.33 13.75
CA GLY A 139 -0.20 -1.62 13.99
C GLY A 139 0.79 -2.38 14.87
N VAL A 140 0.59 -3.65 15.15
CA VAL A 140 1.54 -4.43 15.95
C VAL A 140 2.71 -4.86 15.07
N LEU A 141 3.90 -4.37 15.41
CA LEU A 141 5.16 -4.71 14.75
C LEU A 141 5.68 -6.05 15.28
N SER A 142 6.08 -6.95 14.37
CA SER A 142 6.77 -8.19 14.73
C SER A 142 8.26 -7.96 15.03
N ALA A 143 8.91 -8.96 15.62
CA ALA A 143 10.36 -9.05 15.56
C ALA A 143 10.82 -9.17 14.10
N PRO A 144 11.94 -8.56 13.72
CA PRO A 144 12.44 -8.63 12.35
C PRO A 144 12.91 -10.05 12.01
N MET A 145 12.61 -10.46 10.79
CA MET A 145 13.26 -11.61 10.17
C MET A 145 14.57 -11.10 9.54
N SER A 146 15.69 -11.70 9.94
CA SER A 146 17.00 -11.39 9.41
C SER A 146 17.45 -12.51 8.47
N PHE A 147 18.03 -12.14 7.35
CA PHE A 147 18.60 -13.05 6.36
C PHE A 147 20.13 -13.12 6.48
N ALA A 148 20.66 -12.75 7.63
CA ALA A 148 22.09 -12.54 7.91
C ALA A 148 23.00 -13.79 7.77
N GLU A 149 22.45 -14.97 7.57
CA GLU A 149 23.26 -16.15 7.23
C GLU A 149 23.90 -16.03 5.84
N HIS A 150 23.54 -15.00 5.08
CA HIS A 150 24.03 -14.70 3.74
C HIS A 150 24.70 -13.32 3.72
N MET A 151 25.78 -13.13 4.48
CA MET A 151 26.46 -11.85 4.72
C MET A 151 26.87 -11.06 3.46
N ASP A 152 26.83 -11.71 2.28
CA ASP A 152 27.22 -11.10 1.00
C ASP A 152 26.02 -10.78 0.08
N LEU A 153 24.78 -10.92 0.58
CA LEU A 153 23.58 -10.68 -0.22
C LEU A 153 22.99 -9.31 0.08
N ILE A 154 22.70 -8.57 -0.97
CA ILE A 154 21.96 -7.31 -0.94
C ILE A 154 20.54 -7.59 -1.44
N LEU A 155 19.56 -7.58 -0.54
CA LEU A 155 18.17 -7.75 -0.90
C LEU A 155 17.64 -6.46 -1.55
N LYS A 156 17.02 -6.60 -2.71
CA LYS A 156 16.49 -5.48 -3.48
C LYS A 156 14.98 -5.39 -3.41
N ASP A 157 14.31 -6.51 -3.54
CA ASP A 157 12.86 -6.57 -3.58
C ASP A 157 12.34 -7.93 -3.14
N PHE A 158 11.05 -8.00 -2.83
CA PHE A 158 10.38 -9.25 -2.49
C PHE A 158 8.92 -9.24 -2.89
N VAL A 159 8.34 -10.41 -3.03
CA VAL A 159 6.91 -10.63 -3.16
C VAL A 159 6.47 -11.74 -2.21
N LEU A 160 5.21 -11.70 -1.82
CA LEU A 160 4.56 -12.73 -1.03
C LEU A 160 3.51 -13.42 -1.89
N LEU A 161 3.63 -14.73 -2.03
CA LEU A 161 2.69 -15.56 -2.79
C LEU A 161 2.49 -16.88 -2.06
N ASP A 162 1.23 -17.26 -1.80
CA ASP A 162 0.86 -18.53 -1.19
C ASP A 162 1.67 -18.86 0.09
N HIS A 163 1.76 -17.89 1.01
CA HIS A 163 2.54 -17.99 2.25
C HIS A 163 4.04 -18.25 2.06
N THR A 164 4.57 -17.93 0.90
CA THR A 164 5.99 -18.03 0.57
C THR A 164 6.55 -16.67 0.23
N LEU A 165 7.68 -16.32 0.81
CA LEU A 165 8.44 -15.12 0.50
C LEU A 165 9.41 -15.42 -0.66
N TYR A 166 9.29 -14.71 -1.74
CA TYR A 166 10.24 -14.73 -2.85
C TYR A 166 11.06 -13.47 -2.81
N LEU A 167 12.35 -13.61 -2.62
CA LEU A 167 13.32 -12.52 -2.47
C LEU A 167 14.23 -12.49 -3.69
N CYS A 168 14.51 -11.30 -4.19
CA CYS A 168 15.55 -11.10 -5.18
C CYS A 168 16.58 -10.06 -4.72
N GLY A 169 17.78 -10.20 -5.25
CA GLY A 169 18.87 -9.32 -4.92
C GLY A 169 20.14 -9.66 -5.67
N ASN A 170 21.25 -9.14 -5.21
CA ASN A 170 22.56 -9.43 -5.75
C ASN A 170 23.58 -9.66 -4.63
N SER A 171 24.56 -10.50 -4.90
CA SER A 171 25.86 -10.52 -4.25
C SER A 171 26.86 -9.83 -5.19
N GLU A 172 28.13 -9.69 -4.80
CA GLU A 172 29.14 -8.92 -5.54
C GLU A 172 29.16 -9.16 -7.07
N GLU A 173 28.94 -10.40 -7.53
CA GLU A 173 28.99 -10.76 -8.97
C GLU A 173 27.79 -11.62 -9.43
N GLN A 174 26.77 -11.80 -8.62
CA GLN A 174 25.67 -12.72 -8.93
C GLN A 174 24.33 -12.12 -8.56
N TYR A 175 23.36 -12.29 -9.44
CA TYR A 175 21.95 -12.10 -9.12
C TYR A 175 21.40 -13.38 -8.52
N PHE A 176 20.44 -13.24 -7.62
CA PHE A 176 19.75 -14.38 -7.05
C PHE A 176 18.24 -14.17 -6.96
N LEU A 177 17.55 -15.28 -6.98
CA LEU A 177 16.15 -15.41 -6.60
C LEU A 177 16.06 -16.55 -5.57
N ALA A 178 15.40 -16.33 -4.47
CA ALA A 178 15.26 -17.31 -3.40
C ALA A 178 13.83 -17.33 -2.85
N ALA A 179 13.40 -18.50 -2.40
CA ALA A 179 12.14 -18.67 -1.70
C ALA A 179 12.40 -19.03 -0.23
N TYR A 180 11.63 -18.41 0.65
CA TYR A 180 11.65 -18.62 2.08
C TYR A 180 10.24 -18.90 2.61
N SER A 181 10.16 -19.75 3.63
CA SER A 181 8.94 -19.87 4.41
C SER A 181 8.68 -18.60 5.23
N MET A 182 7.46 -18.44 5.74
CA MET A 182 7.11 -17.34 6.64
C MET A 182 7.86 -17.39 7.98
N SER A 183 8.52 -18.48 8.30
CA SER A 183 9.42 -18.61 9.46
C SER A 183 10.88 -18.26 9.17
N GLY A 184 11.20 -17.88 7.91
CA GLY A 184 12.57 -17.53 7.51
C GLY A 184 13.44 -18.70 7.08
N GLU A 185 12.88 -19.91 6.93
CA GLU A 185 13.60 -21.06 6.41
C GLU A 185 13.73 -20.95 4.89
N GLN A 186 14.96 -21.06 4.37
CA GLN A 186 15.20 -21.07 2.92
C GLN A 186 14.69 -22.38 2.30
N LEU A 187 13.75 -22.27 1.37
CA LEU A 187 13.20 -23.40 0.64
C LEU A 187 14.06 -23.76 -0.57
N TRP A 188 14.48 -22.75 -1.32
CA TRP A 188 15.41 -22.89 -2.45
C TRP A 188 16.04 -21.54 -2.81
N LYS A 189 17.15 -21.59 -3.57
CA LYS A 189 17.83 -20.43 -4.13
C LYS A 189 18.38 -20.75 -5.51
N ILE A 190 18.26 -19.81 -6.43
CA ILE A 190 18.89 -19.82 -7.75
C ILE A 190 19.82 -18.62 -7.81
N SER A 191 21.03 -18.79 -8.31
CA SER A 191 22.00 -17.72 -8.55
C SER A 191 22.55 -17.84 -9.96
N GLU A 192 22.70 -16.70 -10.64
CA GLU A 192 23.33 -16.59 -11.97
C GLU A 192 24.45 -15.57 -11.92
N SER A 193 25.61 -15.91 -12.51
CA SER A 193 26.73 -14.96 -12.65
C SER A 193 26.54 -14.04 -13.85
N GLU A 194 27.02 -12.81 -13.77
CA GLU A 194 27.00 -11.87 -14.91
C GLU A 194 27.78 -12.38 -16.14
N ASP A 195 28.75 -13.27 -15.96
CA ASP A 195 29.60 -13.79 -17.05
C ASP A 195 28.94 -14.86 -17.95
N ALA A 196 27.71 -15.31 -17.62
CA ALA A 196 27.02 -16.34 -18.43
C ALA A 196 26.58 -15.83 -19.83
N SER A 197 26.61 -14.54 -20.09
CA SER A 197 26.24 -13.94 -21.40
C SER A 197 27.36 -13.82 -22.41
N ALA A 198 28.61 -14.07 -22.04
CA ALA A 198 29.80 -13.84 -22.90
C ALA A 198 30.24 -15.09 -23.71
N SER A 199 29.60 -16.25 -23.55
CA SER A 199 30.05 -17.50 -24.18
C SER A 199 29.10 -18.06 -25.24
N ALA A 200 28.20 -17.26 -25.80
CA ALA A 200 27.35 -17.66 -26.93
C ALA A 200 27.81 -16.90 -28.21
N GLU A 201 28.93 -17.31 -28.78
CA GLU A 201 29.31 -17.09 -30.17
C GLU A 201 29.23 -18.40 -30.98
#